data_f10047768b0a1151e4530a98c035dbbc
#
_entry.id   f10047768b0a1151e4530a98c035dbbc
#
_cell.length_a   1.000
_cell.length_b   1.000
_cell.length_c   1.000
_cell.angle_alpha   90.00
_cell.angle_beta   90.00
_cell.angle_gamma   90.00
#
_symmetry.space_group_name_H-M   'P 1'
#
loop_
_entity.id
_entity.type
_entity.pdbx_description
1 polymer ?
#
loop_
_entity_poly.entity_id
_entity_poly.type
_entity_poly.pdbx_seq_one_letter_code
_entity_poly.pdbx_strand_id
1 'polypeptide(L)'
;MNIFVTDSCPIQSARNLPDKHIVKMPLETCQMLAIIFSDWYYGVGKLYKSDGTPYRTAHGAFRNHPCTQWAAANQYNLAWLIRHGYALCDEYTQRYGKVHTCLDVISQAERIFHRSFSHINSLYHASRRVRAFTRAMPESIKFDTTIDTITAYKQYLNTKPWLASNYLRIPSRKPSFIITTMTTSLPVYDFSTSPEDRAKEQAKQDAAIAAAEKAMKDAPAVKAIKSKASGLVPAKKPAAKKSGKAGRIVGISKDENEFIQEVLHMIADDPELGESNPNYVKIQARYNK
;
A
#
# COMPACT_ATOMS: atom_id res chain seq x y z
N MET A 1 -3.95 -5.56 -12.43
CA MET A 1 -3.06 -5.54 -11.26
C MET A 1 -1.69 -5.02 -11.64
N ASN A 2 -1.00 -4.35 -10.73
CA ASN A 2 0.37 -3.87 -10.97
C ASN A 2 1.09 -3.68 -9.64
N ILE A 3 2.43 -3.49 -9.67
CA ILE A 3 3.25 -3.13 -8.51
C ILE A 3 3.81 -1.70 -8.64
N PHE A 4 3.85 -1.13 -9.85
CA PHE A 4 4.41 0.20 -10.16
C PHE A 4 5.71 0.49 -9.40
N VAL A 5 6.67 -0.41 -9.52
CA VAL A 5 7.95 -0.28 -8.83
C VAL A 5 8.77 0.89 -9.37
N THR A 6 8.91 1.94 -8.59
CA THR A 6 9.65 3.17 -8.94
C THR A 6 10.96 3.31 -8.16
N ASP A 7 11.18 2.40 -7.21
CA ASP A 7 12.38 2.29 -6.40
C ASP A 7 12.53 0.84 -5.92
N SER A 8 13.76 0.40 -5.67
CA SER A 8 14.02 -0.92 -5.09
C SER A 8 13.52 -1.01 -3.63
N CYS A 9 13.56 0.11 -2.90
CA CYS A 9 12.98 0.23 -1.58
C CYS A 9 11.45 0.26 -1.68
N PRO A 10 10.71 -0.67 -1.03
CA PRO A 10 9.25 -0.71 -1.11
C PRO A 10 8.58 0.54 -0.54
N ILE A 11 9.19 1.17 0.47
CA ILE A 11 8.69 2.41 1.07
C ILE A 11 8.82 3.57 0.09
N GLN A 12 10.01 3.76 -0.48
CA GLN A 12 10.24 4.84 -1.44
C GLN A 12 9.42 4.63 -2.71
N SER A 13 9.27 3.37 -3.15
CA SER A 13 8.41 3.04 -4.28
C SER A 13 6.95 3.47 -4.04
N ALA A 14 6.40 3.24 -2.84
CA ALA A 14 5.07 3.69 -2.47
C ALA A 14 4.98 5.23 -2.41
N ARG A 15 5.95 5.89 -1.78
CA ARG A 15 6.00 7.37 -1.67
C ARG A 15 5.97 8.08 -3.01
N ASN A 16 6.61 7.52 -4.00
CA ASN A 16 6.70 8.06 -5.35
C ASN A 16 5.38 7.98 -6.14
N LEU A 17 4.40 7.23 -5.68
CA LEU A 17 3.15 7.02 -6.42
C LEU A 17 2.18 8.21 -6.28
N PRO A 18 1.40 8.53 -7.33
CA PRO A 18 0.39 9.58 -7.30
C PRO A 18 -0.80 9.21 -6.42
N ASP A 19 -1.59 10.22 -6.02
CA ASP A 19 -2.72 10.05 -5.09
C ASP A 19 -3.72 8.97 -5.52
N LYS A 20 -4.04 8.87 -6.83
CA LYS A 20 -4.92 7.82 -7.37
C LYS A 20 -4.37 6.42 -7.14
N HIS A 21 -3.04 6.24 -7.25
CA HIS A 21 -2.43 4.94 -7.01
C HIS A 21 -2.41 4.60 -5.52
N ILE A 22 -2.17 5.58 -4.65
CA ILE A 22 -2.19 5.35 -3.20
C ILE A 22 -3.56 4.85 -2.71
N VAL A 23 -4.66 5.28 -3.35
CA VAL A 23 -6.00 4.77 -3.05
C VAL A 23 -6.22 3.34 -3.58
N LYS A 24 -5.68 3.01 -4.75
CA LYS A 24 -6.03 1.77 -5.47
C LYS A 24 -5.07 0.62 -5.19
N MET A 25 -3.77 0.90 -5.11
CA MET A 25 -2.74 -0.14 -5.09
C MET A 25 -2.76 -1.03 -3.85
N PRO A 26 -3.16 -0.58 -2.64
CA PRO A 26 -3.34 -1.49 -1.51
C PRO A 26 -4.32 -2.63 -1.82
N LEU A 27 -5.43 -2.34 -2.52
CA LEU A 27 -6.38 -3.37 -2.93
C LEU A 27 -5.77 -4.36 -3.92
N GLU A 28 -5.02 -3.88 -4.91
CA GLU A 28 -4.36 -4.76 -5.88
C GLU A 28 -3.30 -5.64 -5.21
N THR A 29 -2.58 -5.12 -4.22
CA THR A 29 -1.67 -5.89 -3.37
C THR A 29 -2.40 -7.01 -2.63
N CYS A 30 -3.50 -6.71 -1.95
CA CYS A 30 -4.31 -7.73 -1.26
C CYS A 30 -4.85 -8.80 -2.22
N GLN A 31 -5.26 -8.41 -3.41
CA GLN A 31 -5.72 -9.32 -4.45
C GLN A 31 -4.63 -10.29 -4.90
N MET A 32 -3.40 -9.80 -5.11
CA MET A 32 -2.24 -10.66 -5.44
C MET A 32 -1.90 -11.60 -4.29
N LEU A 33 -1.83 -11.10 -3.06
CA LEU A 33 -1.54 -11.89 -1.87
C LEU A 33 -2.57 -13.01 -1.67
N ALA A 34 -3.85 -12.72 -1.91
CA ALA A 34 -4.92 -13.71 -1.79
C ALA A 34 -4.77 -14.88 -2.79
N ILE A 35 -4.29 -14.60 -4.01
CA ILE A 35 -4.00 -15.64 -5.00
C ILE A 35 -2.76 -16.43 -4.59
N ILE A 36 -1.71 -15.74 -4.13
CA ILE A 36 -0.42 -16.35 -3.80
C ILE A 36 -0.57 -17.31 -2.62
N PHE A 37 -1.37 -16.97 -1.62
CA PHE A 37 -1.57 -17.85 -0.47
C PHE A 37 -2.59 -18.95 -0.71
N SER A 38 -3.42 -18.86 -1.76
CA SER A 38 -4.38 -19.91 -2.12
C SER A 38 -3.69 -21.14 -2.72
N ASP A 39 -4.49 -22.18 -2.98
CA ASP A 39 -4.06 -23.46 -3.57
C ASP A 39 -3.46 -23.31 -4.99
N TRP A 40 -3.60 -22.15 -5.61
CA TRP A 40 -2.98 -21.86 -6.90
C TRP A 40 -1.45 -21.71 -6.83
N TYR A 41 -0.91 -21.40 -5.65
CA TYR A 41 0.53 -21.25 -5.43
C TYR A 41 0.98 -21.97 -4.16
N TYR A 42 0.86 -21.32 -2.99
CA TYR A 42 1.44 -21.87 -1.75
C TYR A 42 0.48 -22.74 -0.93
N GLY A 43 -0.83 -22.60 -1.09
CA GLY A 43 -1.82 -23.38 -0.32
C GLY A 43 -1.75 -23.17 1.20
N VAL A 44 -1.29 -21.99 1.65
CA VAL A 44 -0.97 -21.76 3.07
C VAL A 44 -2.07 -21.02 3.83
N GLY A 45 -3.15 -20.61 3.16
CA GLY A 45 -4.29 -20.00 3.82
C GLY A 45 -5.10 -19.05 2.93
N LYS A 46 -6.10 -18.41 3.53
CA LYS A 46 -6.99 -17.44 2.87
C LYS A 46 -6.88 -16.10 3.56
N LEU A 47 -7.01 -15.03 2.78
CA LEU A 47 -7.14 -13.67 3.28
C LEU A 47 -8.61 -13.26 3.27
N TYR A 48 -9.02 -12.58 4.33
CA TYR A 48 -10.39 -12.15 4.55
C TYR A 48 -10.48 -10.63 4.57
N LYS A 49 -11.51 -10.09 3.95
CA LYS A 49 -11.87 -8.68 4.04
C LYS A 49 -12.45 -8.36 5.41
N SER A 50 -12.63 -7.09 5.70
CA SER A 50 -13.23 -6.62 6.97
C SER A 50 -14.65 -7.13 7.22
N ASP A 51 -15.39 -7.50 6.17
CA ASP A 51 -16.71 -8.12 6.24
C ASP A 51 -16.66 -9.65 6.51
N GLY A 52 -15.48 -10.21 6.73
CA GLY A 52 -15.28 -11.65 6.95
C GLY A 52 -15.34 -12.49 5.67
N THR A 53 -15.57 -11.91 4.50
CA THR A 53 -15.60 -12.66 3.25
C THR A 53 -14.21 -12.82 2.65
N PRO A 54 -13.87 -13.98 2.04
CA PRO A 54 -12.59 -14.16 1.38
C PRO A 54 -12.48 -13.33 0.10
N TYR A 55 -11.25 -13.04 -0.31
CA TYR A 55 -11.02 -12.42 -1.61
C TYR A 55 -11.39 -13.37 -2.75
N ARG A 56 -12.21 -12.90 -3.71
CA ARG A 56 -12.60 -13.69 -4.90
C ARG A 56 -11.41 -14.10 -5.76
N THR A 57 -10.33 -13.32 -5.74
CA THR A 57 -9.11 -13.62 -6.48
C THR A 57 -8.45 -14.93 -6.02
N ALA A 58 -8.70 -15.39 -4.79
CA ALA A 58 -8.28 -16.71 -4.32
C ALA A 58 -8.83 -17.88 -5.18
N HIS A 59 -9.87 -17.66 -5.99
CA HIS A 59 -10.34 -18.61 -6.98
C HIS A 59 -9.53 -18.65 -8.29
N GLY A 60 -8.39 -17.95 -8.34
CA GLY A 60 -7.43 -18.00 -9.44
C GLY A 60 -7.54 -16.89 -10.48
N ALA A 61 -8.41 -15.90 -10.27
CA ALA A 61 -8.42 -14.70 -11.12
C ALA A 61 -7.06 -14.01 -11.05
N PHE A 62 -6.49 -13.67 -12.23
CA PHE A 62 -5.16 -13.04 -12.34
C PHE A 62 -3.95 -13.88 -11.88
N ARG A 63 -4.10 -15.19 -11.70
CA ARG A 63 -2.97 -16.07 -11.33
C ARG A 63 -1.81 -16.00 -12.33
N ASN A 64 -2.11 -15.84 -13.61
CA ASN A 64 -1.11 -15.75 -14.67
C ASN A 64 -0.61 -14.31 -14.92
N HIS A 65 -1.04 -13.32 -14.11
CA HIS A 65 -0.58 -11.96 -14.28
C HIS A 65 0.91 -11.84 -13.89
N PRO A 66 1.76 -11.13 -14.68
CA PRO A 66 3.20 -11.06 -14.43
C PRO A 66 3.59 -10.66 -13.01
N CYS A 67 2.90 -9.67 -12.42
CA CYS A 67 3.17 -9.25 -11.04
C CYS A 67 2.79 -10.32 -10.00
N THR A 68 1.73 -11.10 -10.25
CA THR A 68 1.35 -12.21 -9.36
C THR A 68 2.38 -13.32 -9.42
N GLN A 69 2.79 -13.72 -10.64
CA GLN A 69 3.82 -14.74 -10.85
C GLN A 69 5.17 -14.30 -10.25
N TRP A 70 5.55 -13.05 -10.46
CA TRP A 70 6.77 -12.50 -9.89
C TRP A 70 6.76 -12.56 -8.36
N ALA A 71 5.69 -12.13 -7.73
CA ALA A 71 5.58 -12.11 -6.27
C ALA A 71 5.52 -13.54 -5.68
N ALA A 72 4.92 -14.49 -6.40
CA ALA A 72 4.85 -15.89 -6.02
C ALA A 72 6.16 -16.67 -6.30
N ALA A 73 7.07 -16.14 -7.11
CA ALA A 73 8.27 -16.86 -7.54
C ALA A 73 9.22 -17.22 -6.38
N ASN A 74 9.25 -16.41 -5.33
CA ASN A 74 10.04 -16.68 -4.13
C ASN A 74 9.59 -15.81 -2.95
N GLN A 75 10.01 -16.20 -1.75
CA GLN A 75 9.68 -15.52 -0.49
C GLN A 75 10.22 -14.08 -0.40
N TYR A 76 11.28 -13.73 -1.09
CA TYR A 76 11.85 -12.37 -1.06
C TYR A 76 11.02 -11.38 -1.84
N ASN A 77 10.51 -11.79 -3.01
CA ASN A 77 9.55 -11.00 -3.79
C ASN A 77 8.24 -10.83 -3.03
N LEU A 78 7.78 -11.90 -2.38
CA LEU A 78 6.58 -11.87 -1.55
C LEU A 78 6.74 -10.92 -0.35
N ALA A 79 7.88 -10.96 0.34
CA ALA A 79 8.21 -10.04 1.43
C ALA A 79 8.23 -8.58 0.95
N TRP A 80 8.79 -8.31 -0.23
CA TRP A 80 8.78 -6.98 -0.83
C TRP A 80 7.34 -6.51 -1.08
N LEU A 81 6.50 -7.37 -1.67
CA LEU A 81 5.09 -7.04 -1.94
C LEU A 81 4.33 -6.72 -0.66
N ILE A 82 4.50 -7.50 0.41
CA ILE A 82 3.86 -7.25 1.72
C ILE A 82 4.31 -5.89 2.27
N ARG A 83 5.62 -5.62 2.29
CA ARG A 83 6.15 -4.34 2.77
C ARG A 83 5.71 -3.15 1.93
N HIS A 84 5.66 -3.31 0.62
CA HIS A 84 5.11 -2.29 -0.28
C HIS A 84 3.63 -2.02 0.03
N GLY A 85 2.86 -3.07 0.32
CA GLY A 85 1.48 -2.95 0.77
C GLY A 85 1.31 -2.13 2.05
N TYR A 86 2.15 -2.37 3.06
CA TYR A 86 2.18 -1.54 4.27
C TYR A 86 2.51 -0.09 3.95
N ALA A 87 3.56 0.14 3.18
CA ALA A 87 3.98 1.49 2.81
C ALA A 87 2.90 2.26 2.03
N LEU A 88 2.13 1.58 1.17
CA LEU A 88 0.97 2.16 0.49
C LEU A 88 -0.15 2.55 1.47
N CYS A 89 -0.42 1.72 2.48
CA CYS A 89 -1.40 2.03 3.52
C CYS A 89 -0.94 3.20 4.39
N ASP A 90 0.34 3.28 4.72
CA ASP A 90 0.93 4.40 5.46
C ASP A 90 0.84 5.70 4.67
N GLU A 91 1.21 5.69 3.39
CA GLU A 91 1.05 6.85 2.51
C GLU A 91 -0.43 7.27 2.37
N TYR A 92 -1.35 6.31 2.33
CA TYR A 92 -2.78 6.62 2.35
C TYR A 92 -3.16 7.36 3.65
N THR A 93 -2.70 6.87 4.79
CA THR A 93 -2.96 7.51 6.09
C THR A 93 -2.39 8.91 6.15
N GLN A 94 -1.14 9.11 5.70
CA GLN A 94 -0.50 10.41 5.66
C GLN A 94 -1.23 11.41 4.73
N ARG A 95 -1.70 10.94 3.57
CA ARG A 95 -2.33 11.80 2.56
C ARG A 95 -3.80 12.09 2.84
N TYR A 96 -4.52 11.17 3.46
CA TYR A 96 -5.98 11.25 3.61
C TYR A 96 -6.44 11.32 5.07
N GLY A 97 -5.56 11.17 6.05
CA GLY A 97 -5.89 11.17 7.47
C GLY A 97 -6.77 9.99 7.90
N LYS A 98 -6.80 8.91 7.12
CA LYS A 98 -7.65 7.73 7.35
C LYS A 98 -6.85 6.45 7.18
N VAL A 99 -7.16 5.44 7.97
CA VAL A 99 -6.58 4.10 7.81
C VAL A 99 -7.20 3.41 6.61
N HIS A 100 -6.38 2.87 5.72
CA HIS A 100 -6.86 2.10 4.58
C HIS A 100 -7.36 0.73 5.03
N THR A 101 -8.54 0.30 4.56
CA THR A 101 -9.15 -0.99 4.95
C THR A 101 -8.31 -2.23 4.60
N CYS A 102 -7.41 -2.11 3.65
CA CYS A 102 -6.47 -3.17 3.29
C CYS A 102 -5.35 -3.39 4.32
N LEU A 103 -5.12 -2.48 5.27
CA LEU A 103 -4.05 -2.61 6.26
C LEU A 103 -4.20 -3.90 7.07
N ASP A 104 -5.41 -4.19 7.55
CA ASP A 104 -5.66 -5.44 8.29
C ASP A 104 -5.42 -6.69 7.44
N VAL A 105 -5.78 -6.65 6.16
CA VAL A 105 -5.56 -7.77 5.24
C VAL A 105 -4.06 -8.00 4.98
N ILE A 106 -3.28 -6.93 4.87
CA ILE A 106 -1.82 -7.03 4.72
C ILE A 106 -1.20 -7.58 6.00
N SER A 107 -1.71 -7.20 7.17
CA SER A 107 -1.31 -7.77 8.46
C SER A 107 -1.65 -9.27 8.57
N GLN A 108 -2.81 -9.70 8.05
CA GLN A 108 -3.11 -11.14 7.92
C GLN A 108 -2.07 -11.85 7.03
N ALA A 109 -1.72 -11.23 5.91
CA ALA A 109 -0.74 -11.78 4.98
C ALA A 109 0.66 -11.93 5.61
N GLU A 110 1.10 -10.97 6.39
CA GLU A 110 2.35 -11.02 7.13
C GLU A 110 2.36 -12.19 8.14
N ARG A 111 1.29 -12.35 8.93
CA ARG A 111 1.16 -13.48 9.86
C ARG A 111 1.22 -14.83 9.15
N ILE A 112 0.57 -14.96 7.98
CA ILE A 112 0.67 -16.19 7.18
C ILE A 112 2.09 -16.36 6.66
N PHE A 113 2.73 -15.29 6.19
CA PHE A 113 4.11 -15.33 5.69
C PHE A 113 5.08 -15.84 6.76
N HIS A 114 5.10 -15.28 7.97
CA HIS A 114 5.99 -15.70 9.04
C HIS A 114 5.74 -17.14 9.49
N ARG A 115 4.48 -17.57 9.53
CA ARG A 115 4.14 -18.97 9.85
C ARG A 115 4.64 -19.93 8.78
N SER A 116 4.56 -19.55 7.51
CA SER A 116 4.90 -20.43 6.38
C SER A 116 6.38 -20.42 6.03
N PHE A 117 7.08 -19.33 6.34
CA PHE A 117 8.50 -19.11 6.06
C PHE A 117 9.24 -18.78 7.36
N SER A 118 9.14 -19.67 8.36
CA SER A 118 9.68 -19.47 9.73
C SER A 118 11.19 -19.24 9.80
N HIS A 119 11.93 -19.62 8.77
CA HIS A 119 13.36 -19.31 8.64
C HIS A 119 13.65 -17.85 8.24
N ILE A 120 12.61 -17.06 7.92
CA ILE A 120 12.72 -15.64 7.62
C ILE A 120 12.26 -14.83 8.82
N ASN A 121 13.21 -14.34 9.59
CA ASN A 121 12.94 -13.64 10.84
C ASN A 121 12.48 -12.19 10.61
N SER A 122 12.74 -11.61 9.44
CA SER A 122 12.44 -10.21 9.16
C SER A 122 12.01 -9.99 7.72
N LEU A 123 10.80 -9.45 7.52
CA LEU A 123 10.32 -8.98 6.21
C LEU A 123 11.25 -7.89 5.63
N TYR A 124 11.82 -7.06 6.50
CA TYR A 124 12.74 -6.00 6.09
C TYR A 124 13.96 -6.57 5.36
N HIS A 125 14.67 -7.49 6.01
CA HIS A 125 15.86 -8.09 5.41
C HIS A 125 15.52 -8.95 4.19
N ALA A 126 14.41 -9.68 4.23
CA ALA A 126 13.95 -10.47 3.09
C ALA A 126 13.65 -9.57 1.88
N SER A 127 12.92 -8.48 2.06
CA SER A 127 12.54 -7.57 0.97
C SER A 127 13.72 -6.91 0.27
N ARG A 128 14.86 -6.76 0.92
CA ARG A 128 16.10 -6.21 0.31
C ARG A 128 16.82 -7.21 -0.60
N ARG A 129 16.44 -8.49 -0.58
CA ARG A 129 17.03 -9.55 -1.42
C ARG A 129 16.38 -9.67 -2.79
N VAL A 130 15.39 -8.84 -3.09
CA VAL A 130 14.79 -8.77 -4.43
C VAL A 130 15.85 -8.29 -5.42
N ARG A 131 16.06 -9.07 -6.51
CA ARG A 131 17.08 -8.74 -7.52
C ARG A 131 16.50 -8.26 -8.84
N ALA A 132 15.30 -8.73 -9.19
CA ALA A 132 14.66 -8.41 -10.44
C ALA A 132 13.16 -8.20 -10.22
N PHE A 133 12.63 -7.19 -10.87
CA PHE A 133 11.20 -6.92 -10.92
C PHE A 133 10.62 -7.29 -12.27
N THR A 134 9.34 -7.66 -12.31
CA THR A 134 8.64 -7.92 -13.57
C THR A 134 8.10 -6.63 -14.17
N ARG A 135 7.95 -6.59 -15.49
CA ARG A 135 7.37 -5.46 -16.23
C ARG A 135 5.93 -5.78 -16.62
N ALA A 136 4.98 -5.04 -16.04
CA ALA A 136 3.56 -5.12 -16.36
C ALA A 136 3.10 -3.76 -16.91
N MET A 137 3.36 -3.53 -18.18
CA MET A 137 3.20 -2.25 -18.88
C MET A 137 3.02 -2.50 -20.39
N PRO A 138 2.67 -1.48 -21.20
CA PRO A 138 2.57 -1.61 -22.65
C PRO A 138 3.84 -2.14 -23.29
N GLU A 139 3.69 -2.86 -24.39
CA GLU A 139 4.77 -3.58 -25.08
C GLU A 139 5.92 -2.67 -25.53
N SER A 140 5.61 -1.45 -25.93
CA SER A 140 6.59 -0.44 -26.34
C SER A 140 7.62 -0.09 -25.26
N ILE A 141 7.25 -0.23 -23.98
CA ILE A 141 8.17 0.00 -22.86
C ILE A 141 8.62 -1.33 -22.26
N LYS A 142 7.73 -2.34 -22.26
CA LYS A 142 7.96 -3.64 -21.65
C LYS A 142 9.16 -4.35 -22.24
N PHE A 143 9.32 -4.28 -23.56
CA PHE A 143 10.39 -4.97 -24.30
C PHE A 143 11.63 -4.11 -24.55
N ASP A 144 11.67 -2.88 -24.08
CA ASP A 144 12.88 -2.05 -24.16
C ASP A 144 13.95 -2.61 -23.19
N THR A 145 14.97 -3.27 -23.76
CA THR A 145 16.07 -3.86 -23.01
C THR A 145 17.18 -2.86 -22.68
N THR A 146 17.10 -1.64 -23.18
CA THR A 146 18.12 -0.59 -22.95
C THR A 146 17.98 0.07 -21.60
N ILE A 147 16.82 -0.08 -20.94
CA ILE A 147 16.51 0.49 -19.64
C ILE A 147 16.22 -0.61 -18.60
N ASP A 148 16.51 -0.33 -17.34
CA ASP A 148 16.12 -1.22 -16.24
C ASP A 148 14.61 -1.14 -15.95
N THR A 149 14.11 -2.09 -15.14
CA THR A 149 12.67 -2.20 -14.87
C THR A 149 12.13 -1.01 -14.07
N ILE A 150 12.91 -0.43 -13.18
CA ILE A 150 12.48 0.74 -12.39
C ILE A 150 12.34 1.96 -13.31
N THR A 151 13.31 2.16 -14.21
CA THR A 151 13.25 3.20 -15.24
C THR A 151 12.06 2.99 -16.17
N ALA A 152 11.79 1.75 -16.59
CA ALA A 152 10.62 1.41 -17.39
C ALA A 152 9.29 1.78 -16.69
N TYR A 153 9.16 1.54 -15.39
CA TYR A 153 7.97 1.96 -14.63
C TYR A 153 7.86 3.47 -14.50
N LYS A 154 8.97 4.19 -14.30
CA LYS A 154 9.00 5.66 -14.31
C LYS A 154 8.54 6.22 -15.65
N GLN A 155 9.00 5.66 -16.76
CA GLN A 155 8.53 6.03 -18.09
C GLN A 155 7.04 5.70 -18.26
N TYR A 156 6.61 4.50 -17.86
CA TYR A 156 5.20 4.10 -17.96
C TYR A 156 4.29 5.01 -17.14
N LEU A 157 4.69 5.45 -15.95
CA LEU A 157 3.94 6.45 -15.19
C LEU A 157 3.82 7.76 -15.99
N ASN A 158 4.91 8.23 -16.59
CA ASN A 158 4.92 9.49 -17.37
C ASN A 158 4.05 9.44 -18.65
N THR A 159 3.62 8.25 -19.12
CA THR A 159 2.60 8.18 -20.18
C THR A 159 1.20 8.58 -19.73
N LYS A 160 0.97 8.74 -18.42
CA LYS A 160 -0.36 9.08 -17.89
C LYS A 160 -0.56 10.60 -17.93
N PRO A 161 -1.52 11.12 -18.72
CA PRO A 161 -1.68 12.57 -18.89
C PRO A 161 -2.05 13.31 -17.59
N TRP A 162 -2.66 12.59 -16.65
CA TRP A 162 -3.05 13.12 -15.35
C TRP A 162 -1.96 13.03 -14.27
N LEU A 163 -0.80 12.44 -14.56
CA LEU A 163 0.20 12.12 -13.54
C LEU A 163 0.72 13.36 -12.82
N ALA A 164 1.17 14.37 -13.58
CA ALA A 164 1.81 15.55 -13.02
C ALA A 164 0.89 16.37 -12.10
N SER A 165 -0.44 16.33 -12.33
CA SER A 165 -1.46 17.01 -11.53
C SER A 165 -2.01 16.15 -10.37
N ASN A 166 -1.52 14.94 -10.17
CA ASN A 166 -2.09 14.00 -9.22
C ASN A 166 -1.21 13.76 -7.97
N TYR A 167 -0.60 14.84 -7.46
CA TYR A 167 0.13 14.92 -6.19
C TYR A 167 -0.41 16.10 -5.37
N LEU A 168 -1.74 16.11 -5.16
CA LEU A 168 -2.45 17.23 -4.53
C LEU A 168 -2.40 17.15 -3.00
N ARG A 169 -2.40 15.95 -2.45
CA ARG A 169 -2.49 15.74 -1.00
C ARG A 169 -1.21 16.11 -0.28
N ILE A 170 -0.09 15.70 -0.82
CA ILE A 170 1.26 16.07 -0.33
C ILE A 170 2.11 16.42 -1.56
N PRO A 171 2.14 17.67 -2.02
CA PRO A 171 2.86 18.08 -3.24
C PRO A 171 4.37 17.73 -3.20
N SER A 172 5.00 17.74 -2.03
CA SER A 172 6.40 17.37 -1.85
C SER A 172 6.71 15.88 -2.12
N ARG A 173 5.67 15.04 -2.22
CA ARG A 173 5.82 13.63 -2.64
C ARG A 173 5.99 13.46 -4.15
N LYS A 174 5.79 14.51 -4.95
CA LYS A 174 6.00 14.47 -6.39
C LYS A 174 7.48 14.26 -6.69
N PRO A 175 7.88 13.11 -7.23
CA PRO A 175 9.28 12.82 -7.48
C PRO A 175 9.81 13.57 -8.70
N SER A 176 11.11 13.83 -8.74
CA SER A 176 11.78 14.59 -9.81
C SER A 176 11.69 13.95 -11.19
N PHE A 177 11.48 12.65 -11.27
CA PHE A 177 11.32 11.96 -12.56
C PHE A 177 9.96 12.21 -13.23
N ILE A 178 8.99 12.85 -12.55
CA ILE A 178 7.72 13.22 -13.14
C ILE A 178 7.92 14.45 -14.03
N ILE A 179 7.77 14.21 -15.33
CA ILE A 179 7.88 15.28 -16.33
C ILE A 179 6.63 16.15 -16.23
N THR A 180 6.82 17.38 -15.80
CA THR A 180 5.80 18.42 -15.91
C THR A 180 5.98 19.00 -17.32
N THR A 181 5.20 18.55 -18.28
CA THR A 181 5.17 19.20 -19.59
C THR A 181 4.63 20.62 -19.39
N MET A 182 5.52 21.56 -19.26
CA MET A 182 5.21 22.93 -19.69
C MET A 182 4.87 22.81 -21.18
N THR A 183 3.71 23.26 -21.56
CA THR A 183 3.11 23.19 -22.88
C THR A 183 4.09 23.62 -23.98
N THR A 184 4.87 22.67 -24.49
CA THR A 184 5.56 22.79 -25.77
C THR A 184 5.14 21.55 -26.55
N SER A 185 4.48 21.80 -27.64
CA SER A 185 3.96 20.83 -28.59
C SER A 185 4.97 19.72 -28.88
N LEU A 186 4.79 18.56 -28.26
CA LEU A 186 5.47 17.32 -28.68
C LEU A 186 4.76 16.82 -29.95
N PRO A 187 5.49 16.19 -30.89
CA PRO A 187 4.91 15.63 -32.08
C PRO A 187 3.83 14.63 -31.66
N VAL A 188 2.63 14.84 -32.18
CA VAL A 188 1.49 13.94 -32.09
C VAL A 188 1.93 12.61 -32.71
N TYR A 189 2.17 11.60 -31.91
CA TYR A 189 2.17 10.23 -32.38
C TYR A 189 0.73 9.92 -32.79
N ASP A 190 0.53 9.93 -34.07
CA ASP A 190 -0.74 9.61 -34.73
C ASP A 190 -0.99 8.08 -34.53
N PHE A 191 -1.65 7.75 -33.42
CA PHE A 191 -2.36 6.48 -33.35
C PHE A 191 -3.65 6.70 -34.11
N SER A 192 -3.75 6.12 -35.31
CA SER A 192 -4.91 6.15 -36.20
C SER A 192 -6.13 5.45 -35.59
N THR A 193 -6.61 5.94 -34.48
CA THR A 193 -7.98 5.72 -34.04
C THR A 193 -8.82 6.85 -34.62
N SER A 194 -9.87 6.46 -35.34
CA SER A 194 -10.76 7.41 -35.98
C SER A 194 -11.32 8.40 -34.94
N PRO A 195 -11.66 9.63 -35.32
CA PRO A 195 -12.34 10.57 -34.40
C PRO A 195 -13.57 9.97 -33.72
N GLU A 196 -14.27 9.05 -34.44
CA GLU A 196 -15.44 8.35 -33.96
C GLU A 196 -15.12 7.32 -32.87
N ASP A 197 -14.00 6.62 -32.94
CA ASP A 197 -13.58 5.66 -31.92
C ASP A 197 -13.11 6.38 -30.64
N ARG A 198 -12.46 7.54 -30.79
CA ARG A 198 -12.12 8.42 -29.65
C ARG A 198 -13.36 8.98 -28.96
N ALA A 199 -14.36 9.40 -29.73
CA ALA A 199 -15.64 9.87 -29.19
C ALA A 199 -16.42 8.76 -28.46
N LYS A 200 -16.41 7.53 -29.00
CA LYS A 200 -17.05 6.37 -28.35
C LYS A 200 -16.35 6.00 -27.04
N GLU A 201 -15.02 6.01 -27.01
CA GLU A 201 -14.26 5.69 -25.79
C GLU A 201 -14.41 6.78 -24.73
N GLN A 202 -14.42 8.07 -25.15
CA GLN A 202 -14.69 9.18 -24.24
C GLN A 202 -16.11 9.11 -23.66
N ALA A 203 -17.12 8.85 -24.48
CA ALA A 203 -18.49 8.68 -24.04
C ALA A 203 -18.65 7.49 -23.06
N LYS A 204 -17.91 6.42 -23.26
CA LYS A 204 -17.88 5.27 -22.37
C LYS A 204 -17.22 5.60 -21.02
N GLN A 205 -16.16 6.40 -21.03
CA GLN A 205 -15.52 6.88 -19.81
C GLN A 205 -16.42 7.86 -19.05
N ASP A 206 -17.06 8.78 -19.75
CA ASP A 206 -17.97 9.76 -19.14
C ASP A 206 -19.21 9.07 -18.54
N ALA A 207 -19.77 8.06 -19.22
CA ALA A 207 -20.85 7.24 -18.71
C ALA A 207 -20.44 6.45 -17.44
N ALA A 208 -19.21 5.92 -17.41
CA ALA A 208 -18.68 5.23 -16.24
C ALA A 208 -18.46 6.17 -15.04
N ILE A 209 -18.01 7.41 -15.29
CA ILE A 209 -17.87 8.44 -14.28
C ILE A 209 -19.24 8.85 -13.72
N ALA A 210 -20.21 9.11 -14.61
CA ALA A 210 -21.57 9.47 -14.21
C ALA A 210 -22.27 8.35 -13.41
N ALA A 211 -22.06 7.08 -13.79
CA ALA A 211 -22.56 5.92 -13.06
C ALA A 211 -21.92 5.81 -11.65
N ALA A 212 -20.62 6.08 -11.54
CA ALA A 212 -19.92 6.09 -10.27
C ALA A 212 -20.37 7.23 -9.35
N GLU A 213 -20.59 8.42 -9.90
CA GLU A 213 -21.13 9.57 -9.16
C GLU A 213 -22.57 9.35 -8.71
N LYS A 214 -23.39 8.73 -9.53
CA LYS A 214 -24.76 8.35 -9.18
C LYS A 214 -24.76 7.31 -8.05
N ALA A 215 -23.92 6.29 -8.13
CA ALA A 215 -23.78 5.28 -7.09
C ALA A 215 -23.30 5.88 -5.75
N MET A 216 -22.47 6.94 -5.78
CA MET A 216 -22.07 7.68 -4.58
C MET A 216 -23.19 8.54 -3.99
N LYS A 217 -24.09 9.07 -4.83
CA LYS A 217 -25.28 9.87 -4.37
C LYS A 217 -26.40 8.98 -3.85
N ASP A 218 -26.57 7.80 -4.45
CA ASP A 218 -27.62 6.84 -4.08
C ASP A 218 -27.20 5.89 -2.96
N ALA A 219 -25.95 5.98 -2.45
CA ALA A 219 -25.52 5.25 -1.28
C ALA A 219 -26.36 5.68 -0.06
N PRO A 220 -27.12 4.76 0.58
CA PRO A 220 -27.97 5.13 1.71
C PRO A 220 -27.12 5.77 2.80
N ALA A 221 -27.44 7.01 3.16
CA ALA A 221 -26.90 7.66 4.33
C ALA A 221 -27.08 6.70 5.51
N VAL A 222 -25.97 6.29 6.14
CA VAL A 222 -26.00 5.44 7.32
C VAL A 222 -26.79 6.20 8.38
N LYS A 223 -28.09 5.89 8.50
CA LYS A 223 -28.94 6.38 9.57
C LYS A 223 -28.31 5.87 10.85
N ALA A 224 -27.87 6.78 11.71
CA ALA A 224 -27.42 6.48 13.04
C ALA A 224 -28.48 5.59 13.70
N ILE A 225 -28.10 4.35 13.98
CA ILE A 225 -28.92 3.43 14.77
C ILE A 225 -28.88 3.96 16.18
N LYS A 226 -29.91 4.73 16.56
CA LYS A 226 -30.21 5.00 17.95
C LYS A 226 -30.68 3.68 18.55
N SER A 227 -29.78 2.94 19.17
CA SER A 227 -30.13 1.81 20.01
C SER A 227 -30.93 2.34 21.21
N LYS A 228 -32.20 2.01 21.25
CA LYS A 228 -33.00 2.03 22.49
C LYS A 228 -32.44 0.91 23.38
N ALA A 229 -31.56 1.26 24.29
CA ALA A 229 -31.29 0.43 25.45
C ALA A 229 -32.13 0.98 26.62
N SER A 230 -33.28 0.36 26.86
CA SER A 230 -34.01 0.49 28.10
C SER A 230 -33.46 -0.50 29.11
N GLY A 231 -33.05 0.00 30.26
CA GLY A 231 -33.05 -0.70 31.52
C GLY A 231 -31.82 -1.53 31.87
N LEU A 232 -30.87 -0.89 32.55
CA LEU A 232 -30.08 -1.54 33.60
C LEU A 232 -29.53 -0.49 34.57
N VAL A 233 -29.70 -0.79 35.84
CA VAL A 233 -29.53 0.00 37.08
C VAL A 233 -28.08 0.50 37.22
N PRO A 234 -27.82 1.70 37.78
CA PRO A 234 -26.46 2.25 37.90
C PRO A 234 -25.69 1.61 39.06
N ALA A 235 -24.57 0.98 38.76
CA ALA A 235 -23.61 0.56 39.75
C ALA A 235 -22.74 1.74 40.22
N LYS A 236 -22.56 1.85 41.54
CA LYS A 236 -21.84 2.88 42.29
C LYS A 236 -20.37 3.09 41.80
N LYS A 237 -19.98 4.35 41.65
CA LYS A 237 -18.59 4.79 41.54
C LYS A 237 -17.77 4.39 42.79
N PRO A 238 -16.56 3.84 42.62
CA PRO A 238 -15.56 3.86 43.70
C PRO A 238 -14.78 5.18 43.64
N ALA A 239 -14.43 5.67 44.83
CA ALA A 239 -13.78 6.93 45.10
C ALA A 239 -12.31 7.00 44.55
N ALA A 240 -11.94 8.22 44.15
CA ALA A 240 -10.57 8.60 43.78
C ALA A 240 -9.59 8.39 44.94
N LYS A 241 -8.51 7.66 44.72
CA LYS A 241 -7.29 7.75 45.55
C LYS A 241 -6.19 8.41 44.73
N LYS A 242 -5.76 9.57 45.21
CA LYS A 242 -4.52 10.23 44.83
C LYS A 242 -3.35 9.41 45.35
N SER A 243 -2.35 9.11 44.49
CA SER A 243 -0.91 9.19 44.85
C SER A 243 -0.09 8.90 43.61
N GLY A 244 0.88 9.76 43.34
CA GLY A 244 1.81 9.65 42.23
C GLY A 244 2.82 8.53 42.43
N LYS A 245 3.16 7.93 41.31
CA LYS A 245 4.49 7.34 41.01
C LYS A 245 4.59 7.19 39.50
N ALA A 246 5.80 7.45 38.98
CA ALA A 246 6.15 7.37 37.58
C ALA A 246 5.53 6.14 36.91
N GLY A 247 4.77 6.37 35.82
CA GLY A 247 4.00 5.33 35.18
C GLY A 247 4.90 4.27 34.57
N ARG A 248 4.82 3.10 35.14
CA ARG A 248 5.29 1.85 34.53
C ARG A 248 4.44 1.66 33.29
N ILE A 249 5.06 1.65 32.11
CA ILE A 249 4.36 1.27 30.86
C ILE A 249 4.02 -0.20 31.01
N VAL A 250 2.76 -0.49 31.19
CA VAL A 250 2.25 -1.86 31.29
C VAL A 250 2.13 -2.41 29.88
N GLY A 251 2.92 -3.45 29.56
CA GLY A 251 2.55 -4.44 28.56
C GLY A 251 2.98 -4.18 27.11
N ILE A 252 4.23 -3.80 26.87
CA ILE A 252 4.82 -4.06 25.56
C ILE A 252 5.33 -5.50 25.59
N SER A 253 4.88 -6.33 24.63
CA SER A 253 5.39 -7.69 24.49
C SER A 253 6.87 -7.67 24.10
N LYS A 254 7.57 -8.78 24.33
CA LYS A 254 8.97 -8.93 23.91
C LYS A 254 9.14 -8.64 22.40
N ASP A 255 8.19 -9.10 21.61
CA ASP A 255 8.18 -8.96 20.14
C ASP A 255 7.97 -7.49 19.72
N GLU A 256 7.11 -6.73 20.43
CA GLU A 256 6.92 -5.30 20.20
C GLU A 256 8.17 -4.49 20.56
N ASN A 257 8.87 -4.87 21.61
CA ASN A 257 10.12 -4.23 21.99
C ASN A 257 11.25 -4.53 21.00
N GLU A 258 11.38 -5.76 20.54
CA GLU A 258 12.30 -6.15 19.45
C GLU A 258 12.02 -5.35 18.17
N PHE A 259 10.76 -5.21 17.79
CA PHE A 259 10.34 -4.41 16.64
C PHE A 259 10.73 -2.93 16.78
N ILE A 260 10.52 -2.32 17.95
CA ILE A 260 10.90 -0.94 18.21
C ILE A 260 12.43 -0.75 18.14
N GLN A 261 13.21 -1.70 18.65
CA GLN A 261 14.67 -1.69 18.55
C GLN A 261 15.13 -1.81 17.09
N GLU A 262 14.50 -2.68 16.30
CA GLU A 262 14.77 -2.77 14.86
C GLU A 262 14.46 -1.46 14.12
N VAL A 263 13.34 -0.80 14.44
CA VAL A 263 12.99 0.49 13.85
C VAL A 263 13.99 1.57 14.22
N LEU A 264 14.39 1.65 15.49
CA LEU A 264 15.39 2.61 15.96
C LEU A 264 16.74 2.39 15.27
N HIS A 265 17.15 1.14 15.13
CA HIS A 265 18.40 0.80 14.43
C HIS A 265 18.34 1.13 12.94
N MET A 266 17.16 0.97 12.31
CA MET A 266 16.96 1.30 10.89
C MET A 266 17.07 2.79 10.58
N ILE A 267 16.67 3.65 11.51
CA ILE A 267 16.64 5.10 11.31
C ILE A 267 17.82 5.81 11.95
N ALA A 268 18.71 5.08 12.64
CA ALA A 268 19.86 5.67 13.34
C ALA A 268 20.74 6.52 12.43
N ASP A 269 21.00 6.02 11.23
CA ASP A 269 21.85 6.69 10.22
C ASP A 269 21.08 7.66 9.31
N ASP A 270 19.76 7.83 9.53
CA ASP A 270 18.95 8.75 8.72
C ASP A 270 19.19 10.20 9.18
N PRO A 271 19.59 11.13 8.29
CA PRO A 271 19.92 12.49 8.65
C PRO A 271 18.75 13.31 9.21
N GLU A 272 17.49 12.92 8.92
CA GLU A 272 16.30 13.61 9.41
C GLU A 272 15.63 12.88 10.60
N LEU A 273 15.74 11.57 10.69
CA LEU A 273 15.03 10.73 11.67
C LEU A 273 15.94 10.04 12.67
N GLY A 274 17.26 10.01 12.43
CA GLY A 274 18.23 9.26 13.20
C GLY A 274 18.70 9.91 14.51
N GLU A 275 19.90 9.58 14.96
CA GLU A 275 20.45 9.95 16.29
C GLU A 275 20.47 11.46 16.59
N SER A 276 20.51 12.31 15.57
CA SER A 276 20.42 13.77 15.71
C SER A 276 19.00 14.29 15.97
N ASN A 277 17.98 13.45 15.80
CA ASN A 277 16.59 13.85 15.96
C ASN A 277 16.16 13.75 17.44
N PRO A 278 15.63 14.83 18.07
CA PRO A 278 15.20 14.82 19.46
C PRO A 278 14.12 13.78 19.80
N ASN A 279 13.30 13.38 18.82
CA ASN A 279 12.29 12.36 19.01
C ASN A 279 12.90 10.95 18.99
N TYR A 280 13.92 10.70 18.17
CA TYR A 280 14.68 9.46 18.18
C TYR A 280 15.29 9.21 19.57
N VAL A 281 16.01 10.22 20.12
CA VAL A 281 16.62 10.14 21.44
C VAL A 281 15.58 9.86 22.55
N LYS A 282 14.42 10.50 22.47
CA LYS A 282 13.31 10.26 23.43
C LYS A 282 12.76 8.84 23.35
N ILE A 283 12.60 8.32 22.16
CA ILE A 283 12.10 6.96 21.94
C ILE A 283 13.13 5.96 22.42
N GLN A 284 14.40 6.11 22.02
CA GLN A 284 15.49 5.26 22.45
C GLN A 284 15.63 5.21 23.98
N ALA A 285 15.60 6.38 24.65
CA ALA A 285 15.67 6.46 26.10
C ALA A 285 14.48 5.80 26.82
N ARG A 286 13.34 5.67 26.16
CA ARG A 286 12.14 5.05 26.69
C ARG A 286 12.16 3.53 26.59
N TYR A 287 12.79 2.97 25.58
CA TYR A 287 12.75 1.55 25.25
C TYR A 287 14.05 0.79 25.54
N ASN A 288 15.15 1.48 25.83
CA ASN A 288 16.43 0.88 26.28
C ASN A 288 16.48 0.68 27.81
N LYS A 289 15.36 0.78 28.49
CA LYS A 289 15.22 0.46 29.93
C LYS A 289 14.48 -0.89 30.04
#